data_f7078cf435d1d81efc4dc468602c8b5e
#
_entry.id   f7078cf435d1d81efc4dc468602c8b5e
#
_cell.length_a   1.000
_cell.length_b   1.000
_cell.length_c   1.000
_cell.angle_alpha   90.00
_cell.angle_beta   90.00
_cell.angle_gamma   90.00
#
_symmetry.space_group_name_H-M   'P 1'
#
loop_
_entity.id
_entity.type
_entity.pdbx_description
1 polymer ?
#
loop_
_entity_poly.entity_id
_entity_poly.type
_entity_poly.pdbx_seq_one_letter_code
_entity_poly.pdbx_strand_id
1 'polypeptide(L)'
;MKILVLHVHGTYNHGSFMMGINFIYYFSKIYPNSIFEVELDSREDYLRLKKEVGGNIKIVRKERIQYKKDNIIENILSKKKFLFDRPKQIIEENYDAVVILGGDNISEYYSGWKVVIRLRELSILSRKIKVFLVGQTIGPFYSWRKIFARHCLKNIYIYLRDPLCAEYITKELKMNNFNVCADLAFLDLPFMREEVLSKYKLEKEKYITIIPSGSINQYTSSRKKYVSRWIEIIKDLIKKIQFAHYKIALLAHVLKEKEGDENVINEVFNTLSPKEKERVCKITEALLPSETRAILGGGLFSISGRMHGAISTFQKGKPSISLSYSVKYKGVIGMSLKRQDLIIEAKGNDLWETGKIKQMIDEKIDYLLSNYEKIKKEIKEQVSILKDKVIWQIKDIANKIENS
;
A
#
# COMPACT_ATOMS: atom_id res chain seq x y z
N MET A 1 -1.09 -18.48 20.60
CA MET A 1 -0.21 -18.52 19.40
C MET A 1 0.77 -17.34 19.45
N LYS A 2 2.05 -17.59 19.12
CA LYS A 2 3.09 -16.56 18.99
C LYS A 2 3.42 -16.37 17.51
N ILE A 3 3.10 -15.23 16.96
CA ILE A 3 3.20 -14.96 15.51
C ILE A 3 4.21 -13.84 15.26
N LEU A 4 5.19 -14.09 14.41
CA LEU A 4 6.10 -13.08 13.91
C LEU A 4 5.50 -12.40 12.67
N VAL A 5 5.31 -11.09 12.73
CA VAL A 5 4.77 -10.28 11.61
C VAL A 5 5.89 -9.42 11.04
N LEU A 6 6.21 -9.65 9.78
CA LEU A 6 7.26 -8.95 9.05
C LEU A 6 6.68 -8.03 7.98
N HIS A 7 7.47 -7.03 7.59
CA HIS A 7 7.14 -6.04 6.54
C HIS A 7 6.03 -5.04 6.90
N VAL A 8 5.81 -4.78 8.17
CA VAL A 8 5.10 -3.58 8.63
C VAL A 8 6.09 -2.41 8.58
N HIS A 9 6.63 -2.12 7.40
CA HIS A 9 7.68 -1.11 7.26
C HIS A 9 7.12 0.29 7.44
N GLY A 10 7.71 1.01 8.36
CA GLY A 10 7.53 2.42 8.60
C GLY A 10 6.05 2.83 8.59
N THR A 11 5.50 3.14 9.74
CA THR A 11 4.07 3.48 9.88
C THR A 11 3.65 4.76 9.14
N TYR A 12 4.62 5.45 8.54
CA TYR A 12 4.45 6.61 7.68
C TYR A 12 4.14 6.27 6.22
N ASN A 13 4.21 4.99 5.83
CA ASN A 13 3.61 4.48 4.61
C ASN A 13 2.24 3.88 4.96
N HIS A 14 1.19 4.66 4.84
CA HIS A 14 -0.15 4.28 5.29
C HIS A 14 -0.65 2.99 4.62
N GLY A 15 -0.25 2.70 3.37
CA GLY A 15 -0.65 1.48 2.67
C GLY A 15 -0.15 0.21 3.34
N SER A 16 1.16 0.09 3.53
CA SER A 16 1.77 -1.06 4.20
C SER A 16 1.31 -1.16 5.65
N PHE A 17 1.14 -0.03 6.30
CA PHE A 17 0.70 0.03 7.69
C PHE A 17 -0.74 -0.47 7.85
N MET A 18 -1.67 -0.08 6.97
CA MET A 18 -3.05 -0.59 6.99
C MET A 18 -3.12 -2.11 6.85
N MET A 19 -2.27 -2.71 6.02
CA MET A 19 -2.22 -4.17 5.89
C MET A 19 -1.82 -4.83 7.21
N GLY A 20 -0.83 -4.25 7.93
CA GLY A 20 -0.42 -4.74 9.25
C GLY A 20 -1.50 -4.63 10.31
N ILE A 21 -2.15 -3.47 10.39
CA ILE A 21 -3.26 -3.23 11.30
C ILE A 21 -4.38 -4.25 11.06
N ASN A 22 -4.80 -4.41 9.81
CA ASN A 22 -5.90 -5.30 9.45
C ASN A 22 -5.56 -6.76 9.74
N PHE A 23 -4.37 -7.24 9.38
CA PHE A 23 -3.98 -8.61 9.69
C PHE A 23 -4.03 -8.89 11.19
N ILE A 24 -3.36 -8.06 12.00
CA ILE A 24 -3.28 -8.24 13.46
C ILE A 24 -4.67 -8.16 14.09
N TYR A 25 -5.47 -7.17 13.72
CA TYR A 25 -6.80 -6.96 14.28
C TYR A 25 -7.75 -8.12 13.96
N TYR A 26 -7.89 -8.49 12.69
CA TYR A 26 -8.83 -9.53 12.29
C TYR A 26 -8.38 -10.93 12.72
N PHE A 27 -7.07 -11.20 12.76
CA PHE A 27 -6.55 -12.44 13.31
C PHE A 27 -6.81 -12.54 14.82
N SER A 28 -6.64 -11.46 15.57
CA SER A 28 -6.92 -11.42 17.01
C SER A 28 -8.40 -11.62 17.35
N LYS A 29 -9.32 -11.37 16.40
CA LYS A 29 -10.75 -11.70 16.58
C LYS A 29 -11.02 -13.20 16.53
N ILE A 30 -10.18 -13.97 15.83
CA ILE A 30 -10.27 -15.42 15.75
C ILE A 30 -9.55 -16.05 16.97
N TYR A 31 -8.36 -15.56 17.29
CA TYR A 31 -7.53 -16.02 18.40
C TYR A 31 -7.14 -14.87 19.34
N PRO A 32 -8.00 -14.51 20.31
CA PRO A 32 -7.80 -13.33 21.17
C PRO A 32 -6.53 -13.35 22.03
N ASN A 33 -6.03 -14.55 22.35
CA ASN A 33 -4.84 -14.73 23.18
C ASN A 33 -3.52 -14.77 22.38
N SER A 34 -3.56 -14.50 21.09
CA SER A 34 -2.36 -14.46 20.26
C SER A 34 -1.43 -13.32 20.65
N ILE A 35 -0.12 -13.60 20.57
CA ILE A 35 0.95 -12.62 20.76
C ILE A 35 1.54 -12.33 19.38
N PHE A 36 1.52 -11.07 18.98
CA PHE A 36 2.11 -10.61 17.72
C PHE A 36 3.45 -9.95 18.01
N GLU A 37 4.52 -10.56 17.57
CA GLU A 37 5.83 -9.92 17.57
C GLU A 37 6.01 -9.25 16.20
N VAL A 38 6.10 -7.92 16.19
CA VAL A 38 6.05 -7.12 14.96
C VAL A 38 7.38 -6.41 14.75
N GLU A 39 7.99 -6.63 13.57
CA GLU A 39 9.23 -5.95 13.19
C GLU A 39 8.92 -4.49 12.82
N LEU A 40 9.40 -3.54 13.64
CA LEU A 40 9.15 -2.11 13.53
C LEU A 40 10.46 -1.32 13.65
N ASP A 41 10.56 -0.21 12.91
CA ASP A 41 11.78 0.60 12.86
C ASP A 41 12.02 1.41 14.14
N SER A 42 10.95 1.84 14.84
CA SER A 42 11.03 2.72 16.00
C SER A 42 10.02 2.40 17.11
N ARG A 43 10.25 2.99 18.30
CA ARG A 43 9.24 2.99 19.37
C ARG A 43 7.98 3.77 18.98
N GLU A 44 8.13 4.81 18.19
CA GLU A 44 7.01 5.59 17.70
C GLU A 44 6.11 4.75 16.78
N ASP A 45 6.68 3.97 15.86
CA ASP A 45 5.92 3.02 15.03
C ASP A 45 5.11 2.04 15.88
N TYR A 46 5.69 1.56 16.98
CA TYR A 46 4.98 0.68 17.92
C TYR A 46 3.79 1.40 18.58
N LEU A 47 3.97 2.63 19.05
CA LEU A 47 2.88 3.40 19.66
C LEU A 47 1.76 3.70 18.66
N ARG A 48 2.11 4.05 17.42
CA ARG A 48 1.15 4.24 16.32
C ARG A 48 0.36 2.96 16.03
N LEU A 49 1.05 1.80 15.97
CA LEU A 49 0.39 0.50 15.77
C LEU A 49 -0.57 0.18 16.91
N LYS A 50 -0.16 0.34 18.17
CA LYS A 50 -1.02 0.13 19.35
C LYS A 50 -2.26 1.01 19.31
N LYS A 51 -2.13 2.26 18.89
CA LYS A 51 -3.24 3.21 18.76
C LYS A 51 -4.24 2.82 17.68
N GLU A 52 -3.78 2.16 16.61
CA GLU A 52 -4.63 1.75 15.48
C GLU A 52 -5.31 0.39 15.69
N VAL A 53 -4.67 -0.56 16.39
CA VAL A 53 -5.27 -1.89 16.60
C VAL A 53 -6.08 -2.00 17.89
N GLY A 54 -5.88 -1.10 18.86
CA GLY A 54 -6.52 -1.11 20.17
C GLY A 54 -5.68 -1.78 21.25
N GLY A 55 -5.91 -1.36 22.53
CA GLY A 55 -5.07 -1.67 23.68
C GLY A 55 -5.05 -3.13 24.13
N ASN A 56 -6.09 -3.91 23.82
CA ASN A 56 -6.25 -5.29 24.32
C ASN A 56 -5.45 -6.35 23.53
N ILE A 57 -4.90 -5.99 22.36
CA ILE A 57 -4.13 -6.91 21.54
C ILE A 57 -2.67 -6.94 22.01
N LYS A 58 -2.16 -8.15 22.28
CA LYS A 58 -0.78 -8.37 22.74
C LYS A 58 0.20 -8.18 21.58
N ILE A 59 0.87 -7.03 21.53
CA ILE A 59 1.90 -6.73 20.54
C ILE A 59 3.23 -6.51 21.24
N VAL A 60 4.27 -7.14 20.73
CA VAL A 60 5.67 -6.96 21.14
C VAL A 60 6.44 -6.38 19.96
N ARG A 61 7.23 -5.34 20.20
CA ARG A 61 8.11 -4.77 19.18
C ARG A 61 9.35 -5.62 19.01
N LYS A 62 9.63 -6.06 17.80
CA LYS A 62 10.91 -6.61 17.38
C LYS A 62 11.69 -5.55 16.62
N GLU A 63 12.95 -5.32 17.00
CA GLU A 63 13.80 -4.39 16.28
C GLU A 63 14.16 -4.92 14.90
N ARG A 64 14.02 -4.05 13.90
CA ARG A 64 14.40 -4.40 12.55
C ARG A 64 15.91 -4.38 12.41
N ILE A 65 16.48 -5.45 11.89
CA ILE A 65 17.88 -5.50 11.51
C ILE A 65 18.07 -4.65 10.24
N GLN A 66 18.80 -3.55 10.35
CA GLN A 66 19.09 -2.67 9.21
C GLN A 66 20.39 -3.10 8.51
N TYR A 67 20.41 -3.00 7.17
CA TYR A 67 21.63 -3.11 6.40
C TYR A 67 22.43 -1.81 6.55
N LYS A 68 23.58 -1.88 7.20
CA LYS A 68 24.56 -0.78 7.14
C LYS A 68 25.31 -0.85 5.80
N LYS A 69 25.48 0.30 5.15
CA LYS A 69 26.10 0.41 3.82
C LYS A 69 27.43 1.14 3.84
N ASP A 70 27.97 1.43 5.02
CA ASP A 70 29.00 2.46 5.17
C ASP A 70 30.39 2.01 4.66
N ASN A 71 30.68 0.70 4.61
CA ASN A 71 31.87 0.18 3.95
C ASN A 71 31.65 -1.26 3.39
N ILE A 72 32.63 -1.76 2.61
CA ILE A 72 32.56 -3.07 1.94
C ILE A 72 32.50 -4.21 2.97
N ILE A 73 33.23 -4.12 4.07
CA ILE A 73 33.30 -5.15 5.11
C ILE A 73 31.95 -5.22 5.85
N GLU A 74 31.37 -4.09 6.24
CA GLU A 74 30.05 -4.03 6.88
C GLU A 74 28.93 -4.54 5.96
N ASN A 75 29.05 -4.29 4.66
CA ASN A 75 28.11 -4.82 3.67
C ASN A 75 28.18 -6.36 3.58
N ILE A 76 29.38 -6.95 3.61
CA ILE A 76 29.58 -8.40 3.61
C ILE A 76 29.06 -9.01 4.93
N LEU A 77 29.41 -8.42 6.06
CA LEU A 77 28.95 -8.88 7.38
C LEU A 77 27.44 -8.77 7.52
N SER A 78 26.82 -7.69 7.07
CA SER A 78 25.37 -7.53 7.09
C SER A 78 24.67 -8.55 6.20
N LYS A 79 25.22 -8.89 5.02
CA LYS A 79 24.72 -9.96 4.15
C LYS A 79 24.80 -11.33 4.84
N LYS A 80 25.93 -11.65 5.50
CA LYS A 80 26.10 -12.88 6.29
C LYS A 80 25.05 -12.96 7.40
N LYS A 81 24.87 -11.91 8.15
CA LYS A 81 23.87 -11.80 9.22
C LYS A 81 22.44 -12.10 8.70
N PHE A 82 22.06 -11.54 7.57
CA PHE A 82 20.75 -11.79 6.96
C PHE A 82 20.60 -13.19 6.38
N LEU A 83 21.66 -13.73 5.79
CA LEU A 83 21.59 -15.04 5.12
C LEU A 83 21.59 -16.24 6.09
N PHE A 84 22.22 -16.09 7.25
CA PHE A 84 22.46 -17.21 8.16
C PHE A 84 21.98 -16.94 9.59
N ASP A 85 22.35 -15.80 10.17
CA ASP A 85 22.11 -15.57 11.60
C ASP A 85 20.65 -15.24 11.89
N ARG A 86 20.02 -14.37 11.06
CA ARG A 86 18.63 -13.97 11.26
C ARG A 86 17.63 -15.11 11.12
N PRO A 87 17.69 -15.97 10.07
CA PRO A 87 16.79 -17.11 10.00
C PRO A 87 16.99 -18.08 11.18
N LYS A 88 18.23 -18.33 11.62
CA LYS A 88 18.54 -19.17 12.77
C LYS A 88 17.92 -18.59 14.05
N GLN A 89 18.13 -17.31 14.32
CA GLN A 89 17.53 -16.62 15.47
C GLN A 89 16.00 -16.72 15.46
N ILE A 90 15.35 -16.50 14.32
CA ILE A 90 13.88 -16.61 14.20
C ILE A 90 13.42 -18.03 14.52
N ILE A 91 14.14 -19.06 14.08
CA ILE A 91 13.81 -20.46 14.36
C ILE A 91 13.94 -20.75 15.86
N GLU A 92 14.99 -20.24 16.51
CA GLU A 92 15.26 -20.45 17.95
C GLU A 92 14.24 -19.75 18.86
N GLU A 93 13.54 -18.72 18.38
CA GLU A 93 12.52 -17.99 19.14
C GLU A 93 11.15 -18.70 19.20
N ASN A 94 11.00 -19.87 18.58
CA ASN A 94 9.81 -20.74 18.65
C ASN A 94 8.49 -20.03 18.33
N TYR A 95 8.37 -19.49 17.11
CA TYR A 95 7.11 -18.96 16.59
C TYR A 95 6.22 -20.09 16.04
N ASP A 96 4.92 -20.01 16.27
CA ASP A 96 3.92 -20.87 15.62
C ASP A 96 3.83 -20.56 14.11
N ALA A 97 4.05 -19.31 13.74
CA ALA A 97 4.07 -18.87 12.35
C ALA A 97 4.90 -17.60 12.11
N VAL A 98 5.38 -17.47 10.89
CA VAL A 98 5.95 -16.22 10.35
C VAL A 98 5.04 -15.72 9.24
N VAL A 99 4.49 -14.53 9.41
CA VAL A 99 3.60 -13.88 8.47
C VAL A 99 4.31 -12.69 7.83
N ILE A 100 4.42 -12.70 6.52
CA ILE A 100 5.09 -11.66 5.74
C ILE A 100 4.03 -10.91 4.96
N LEU A 101 3.79 -9.69 5.40
CA LEU A 101 2.76 -8.85 4.82
C LEU A 101 3.13 -8.32 3.45
N GLY A 102 2.12 -8.12 2.65
CA GLY A 102 2.16 -7.84 1.24
C GLY A 102 2.87 -6.59 0.81
N GLY A 103 2.87 -6.44 -0.46
CA GLY A 103 3.59 -5.48 -1.26
C GLY A 103 4.15 -6.15 -2.50
N ASP A 104 5.16 -5.56 -3.08
CA ASP A 104 5.90 -6.03 -4.24
C ASP A 104 7.39 -6.31 -3.88
N ASN A 105 7.62 -6.69 -2.62
CA ASN A 105 8.97 -6.93 -2.08
C ASN A 105 9.59 -8.26 -2.55
N ILE A 106 8.77 -9.19 -3.02
CA ILE A 106 9.20 -10.47 -3.59
C ILE A 106 9.27 -10.35 -5.12
N SER A 107 10.02 -9.34 -5.59
CA SER A 107 10.23 -9.10 -7.01
C SER A 107 11.57 -8.45 -7.28
N GLU A 108 12.11 -8.60 -8.49
CA GLU A 108 13.30 -7.90 -8.94
C GLU A 108 13.04 -6.45 -9.33
N TYR A 109 11.78 -6.06 -9.49
CA TYR A 109 11.40 -4.71 -9.91
C TYR A 109 11.92 -3.61 -8.97
N TYR A 110 11.90 -3.87 -7.65
CA TYR A 110 12.39 -2.92 -6.65
C TYR A 110 13.64 -3.40 -5.92
N SER A 111 13.87 -4.70 -5.87
CA SER A 111 14.83 -5.28 -4.92
C SER A 111 16.11 -5.77 -5.57
N GLY A 112 16.17 -5.95 -6.91
CA GLY A 112 17.34 -6.48 -7.58
C GLY A 112 17.88 -7.75 -6.90
N TRP A 113 19.19 -7.81 -6.61
CA TRP A 113 19.82 -8.94 -5.94
C TRP A 113 19.35 -9.21 -4.50
N LYS A 114 18.75 -8.24 -3.82
CA LYS A 114 18.23 -8.40 -2.46
C LYS A 114 17.08 -9.41 -2.41
N VAL A 115 16.35 -9.59 -3.51
CA VAL A 115 15.28 -10.59 -3.59
C VAL A 115 15.82 -12.02 -3.42
N VAL A 116 17.02 -12.32 -3.91
CA VAL A 116 17.67 -13.62 -3.77
C VAL A 116 17.94 -13.95 -2.30
N ILE A 117 18.44 -12.95 -1.55
CA ILE A 117 18.68 -13.08 -0.11
C ILE A 117 17.37 -13.37 0.62
N ARG A 118 16.33 -12.64 0.28
CA ARG A 118 15.00 -12.82 0.87
C ARG A 118 14.40 -14.19 0.54
N LEU A 119 14.45 -14.62 -0.70
CA LEU A 119 13.97 -15.95 -1.11
C LEU A 119 14.69 -17.07 -0.35
N ARG A 120 16.02 -16.93 -0.16
CA ARG A 120 16.80 -17.89 0.63
C ARG A 120 16.36 -17.92 2.11
N GLU A 121 16.19 -16.74 2.72
CA GLU A 121 15.65 -16.62 4.09
C GLU A 121 14.31 -17.36 4.23
N LEU A 122 13.37 -17.08 3.33
CA LEU A 122 12.07 -17.74 3.29
C LEU A 122 12.18 -19.25 3.17
N SER A 123 13.08 -19.75 2.32
CA SER A 123 13.33 -21.18 2.13
C SER A 123 13.90 -21.83 3.38
N ILE A 124 14.75 -21.14 4.14
CA ILE A 124 15.29 -21.66 5.40
C ILE A 124 14.19 -21.74 6.47
N LEU A 125 13.44 -20.66 6.65
CA LEU A 125 12.36 -20.56 7.63
C LEU A 125 11.29 -21.62 7.38
N SER A 126 10.86 -21.78 6.12
CA SER A 126 9.75 -22.70 5.75
C SER A 126 10.04 -24.19 5.98
N ARG A 127 11.28 -24.54 6.31
CA ARG A 127 11.67 -25.92 6.70
C ARG A 127 11.37 -26.24 8.16
N LYS A 128 11.19 -25.22 8.99
CA LYS A 128 11.07 -25.35 10.44
C LYS A 128 9.84 -24.66 11.03
N ILE A 129 9.32 -23.63 10.36
CA ILE A 129 8.21 -22.83 10.82
C ILE A 129 7.23 -22.65 9.65
N LYS A 130 5.94 -22.55 9.92
CA LYS A 130 4.93 -22.18 8.89
C LYS A 130 5.16 -20.75 8.44
N VAL A 131 5.41 -20.55 7.16
CA VAL A 131 5.63 -19.23 6.56
C VAL A 131 4.47 -18.88 5.64
N PHE A 132 3.88 -17.71 5.86
CA PHE A 132 2.75 -17.18 5.09
C PHE A 132 3.16 -15.89 4.37
N LEU A 133 3.01 -15.86 3.05
CA LEU A 133 3.08 -14.65 2.24
C LEU A 133 1.65 -14.14 2.01
N VAL A 134 1.31 -12.98 2.57
CA VAL A 134 -0.07 -12.52 2.71
C VAL A 134 -0.30 -11.22 1.94
N GLY A 135 -1.21 -11.22 0.97
CA GLY A 135 -1.50 -10.06 0.13
C GLY A 135 -0.34 -9.66 -0.80
N GLN A 136 0.41 -10.64 -1.31
CA GLN A 136 1.64 -10.40 -2.08
C GLN A 136 1.40 -10.17 -3.57
N THR A 137 2.27 -9.35 -4.18
CA THR A 137 2.61 -9.41 -5.59
C THR A 137 4.00 -10.03 -5.72
N ILE A 138 4.12 -11.17 -6.41
CA ILE A 138 5.35 -11.92 -6.58
C ILE A 138 5.85 -11.81 -8.02
N GLY A 139 7.16 -11.55 -8.18
CA GLY A 139 7.81 -11.36 -9.48
C GLY A 139 7.63 -9.93 -10.05
N PRO A 140 8.20 -9.66 -11.23
CA PRO A 140 8.93 -10.63 -12.09
C PRO A 140 10.29 -11.04 -11.52
N PHE A 141 10.73 -12.22 -11.96
CA PHE A 141 12.10 -12.70 -11.81
C PHE A 141 12.67 -13.01 -13.19
N TYR A 142 13.99 -12.87 -13.34
CA TYR A 142 14.66 -13.06 -14.64
C TYR A 142 15.70 -14.18 -14.58
N SER A 143 15.93 -14.82 -15.74
CA SER A 143 16.91 -15.88 -15.91
C SER A 143 16.78 -16.99 -14.87
N TRP A 144 17.90 -17.50 -14.33
CA TRP A 144 17.99 -18.57 -13.33
C TRP A 144 17.23 -18.24 -12.02
N ARG A 145 16.96 -16.96 -11.72
CA ARG A 145 16.24 -16.55 -10.53
C ARG A 145 14.76 -16.98 -10.52
N LYS A 146 14.17 -17.26 -11.69
CA LYS A 146 12.84 -17.91 -11.79
C LYS A 146 12.86 -19.30 -11.16
N ILE A 147 13.86 -20.12 -11.51
CA ILE A 147 14.04 -21.47 -10.98
C ILE A 147 14.33 -21.43 -9.48
N PHE A 148 15.20 -20.49 -9.07
CA PHE A 148 15.53 -20.28 -7.67
C PHE A 148 14.31 -19.85 -6.85
N ALA A 149 13.52 -18.90 -7.34
CA ALA A 149 12.28 -18.45 -6.70
C ALA A 149 11.28 -19.59 -6.54
N ARG A 150 11.04 -20.36 -7.60
CA ARG A 150 10.19 -21.56 -7.56
C ARG A 150 10.64 -22.53 -6.46
N HIS A 151 11.95 -22.83 -6.39
CA HIS A 151 12.50 -23.71 -5.37
C HIS A 151 12.29 -23.17 -3.95
N CYS A 152 12.56 -21.88 -3.72
CA CYS A 152 12.46 -21.26 -2.41
C CYS A 152 11.02 -21.11 -1.92
N LEU A 153 10.07 -20.93 -2.83
CA LEU A 153 8.66 -20.71 -2.51
C LEU A 153 7.83 -22.00 -2.38
N LYS A 154 8.42 -23.16 -2.67
CA LYS A 154 7.71 -24.45 -2.74
C LYS A 154 6.93 -24.82 -1.47
N ASN A 155 7.50 -24.56 -0.29
CA ASN A 155 6.94 -24.95 1.00
C ASN A 155 6.29 -23.77 1.75
N ILE A 156 5.92 -22.71 1.04
CA ILE A 156 5.38 -21.49 1.61
C ILE A 156 3.89 -21.38 1.28
N TYR A 157 3.09 -20.97 2.23
CA TYR A 157 1.68 -20.66 2.01
C TYR A 157 1.56 -19.28 1.37
N ILE A 158 1.08 -19.22 0.13
CA ILE A 158 1.07 -18.00 -0.68
C ILE A 158 -0.36 -17.53 -0.90
N TYR A 159 -0.63 -16.30 -0.51
CA TYR A 159 -1.90 -15.60 -0.74
C TYR A 159 -1.63 -14.34 -1.58
N LEU A 160 -2.00 -14.41 -2.84
CA LEU A 160 -1.81 -13.35 -3.81
C LEU A 160 -2.95 -12.33 -3.70
N ARG A 161 -2.65 -11.07 -3.92
CA ARG A 161 -3.66 -10.01 -3.85
C ARG A 161 -4.37 -9.73 -5.16
N ASP A 162 -3.92 -10.31 -6.26
CA ASP A 162 -4.48 -10.04 -7.58
C ASP A 162 -4.31 -11.21 -8.58
N PRO A 163 -5.24 -11.34 -9.56
CA PRO A 163 -5.17 -12.40 -10.57
C PRO A 163 -3.98 -12.30 -11.53
N LEU A 164 -3.48 -11.09 -11.82
CA LEU A 164 -2.36 -10.89 -12.72
C LEU A 164 -1.08 -11.53 -12.18
N CYS A 165 -0.89 -11.43 -10.86
CA CYS A 165 0.21 -12.12 -10.18
C CYS A 165 0.04 -13.65 -10.27
N ALA A 166 -1.18 -14.16 -10.14
CA ALA A 166 -1.48 -15.57 -10.28
C ALA A 166 -1.11 -16.10 -11.69
N GLU A 167 -1.46 -15.36 -12.72
CA GLU A 167 -1.07 -15.69 -14.09
C GLU A 167 0.44 -15.79 -14.25
N TYR A 168 1.18 -14.82 -13.70
CA TYR A 168 2.64 -14.82 -13.73
C TYR A 168 3.23 -16.06 -13.03
N ILE A 169 2.77 -16.36 -11.82
CA ILE A 169 3.28 -17.51 -11.04
C ILE A 169 3.00 -18.80 -11.76
N THR A 170 1.81 -18.98 -12.32
CA THR A 170 1.43 -20.19 -13.05
C THR A 170 2.23 -20.34 -14.35
N LYS A 171 2.32 -19.27 -15.16
CA LYS A 171 2.94 -19.34 -16.48
C LYS A 171 4.47 -19.33 -16.40
N GLU A 172 5.06 -18.49 -15.56
CA GLU A 172 6.50 -18.24 -15.53
C GLU A 172 7.25 -19.05 -14.48
N LEU A 173 6.67 -19.22 -13.28
CA LEU A 173 7.28 -20.02 -12.22
C LEU A 173 6.82 -21.49 -12.23
N LYS A 174 5.78 -21.81 -13.02
CA LYS A 174 5.20 -23.16 -13.08
C LYS A 174 4.80 -23.68 -11.68
N MET A 175 4.15 -22.83 -10.88
CA MET A 175 3.67 -23.15 -9.54
C MET A 175 2.14 -22.97 -9.49
N ASN A 176 1.51 -23.80 -8.62
CA ASN A 176 0.07 -23.77 -8.36
C ASN A 176 -0.29 -23.80 -6.87
N ASN A 177 0.72 -23.76 -5.98
CA ASN A 177 0.55 -23.79 -4.53
C ASN A 177 0.29 -22.38 -3.96
N PHE A 178 -0.76 -21.71 -4.44
CA PHE A 178 -1.17 -20.38 -3.98
C PHE A 178 -2.70 -20.23 -3.98
N ASN A 179 -3.18 -19.23 -3.24
CA ASN A 179 -4.56 -18.76 -3.27
C ASN A 179 -4.63 -17.34 -3.82
N VAL A 180 -5.64 -17.04 -4.64
CA VAL A 180 -5.91 -15.69 -5.11
C VAL A 180 -6.94 -15.05 -4.19
N CYS A 181 -6.50 -14.06 -3.44
CA CYS A 181 -7.30 -13.33 -2.45
C CYS A 181 -7.51 -11.87 -2.86
N ALA A 182 -7.27 -10.96 -1.93
CA ALA A 182 -7.29 -9.53 -2.19
C ALA A 182 -6.27 -8.81 -1.29
N ASP A 183 -6.03 -7.52 -1.55
CA ASP A 183 -5.18 -6.69 -0.71
C ASP A 183 -5.85 -6.48 0.67
N LEU A 184 -5.08 -6.66 1.74
CA LEU A 184 -5.58 -6.51 3.12
C LEU A 184 -6.14 -5.10 3.40
N ALA A 185 -5.72 -4.11 2.64
CA ALA A 185 -6.23 -2.74 2.77
C ALA A 185 -7.70 -2.58 2.35
N PHE A 186 -8.33 -3.59 1.75
CA PHE A 186 -9.78 -3.57 1.50
C PHE A 186 -10.62 -3.82 2.76
N LEU A 187 -10.06 -4.36 3.84
CA LEU A 187 -10.79 -4.48 5.11
C LEU A 187 -11.03 -3.12 5.76
N ASP A 188 -12.06 -3.06 6.60
CA ASP A 188 -12.30 -1.91 7.46
C ASP A 188 -11.18 -1.81 8.52
N LEU A 189 -10.74 -0.60 8.80
CA LEU A 189 -9.85 -0.36 9.93
C LEU A 189 -10.63 -0.48 11.24
N PRO A 190 -9.97 -0.92 12.34
CA PRO A 190 -10.63 -1.07 13.65
C PRO A 190 -11.32 0.20 14.13
N PHE A 191 -10.73 1.33 13.82
CA PHE A 191 -11.22 2.65 14.16
C PHE A 191 -11.29 3.52 12.91
N MET A 192 -12.26 4.44 12.90
CA MET A 192 -12.38 5.51 11.90
C MET A 192 -12.40 6.83 12.65
N ARG A 193 -11.38 7.67 12.43
CA ARG A 193 -11.18 8.94 13.13
C ARG A 193 -11.71 10.09 12.27
N GLU A 194 -13.05 10.18 12.16
CA GLU A 194 -13.71 11.18 11.30
C GLU A 194 -13.60 12.61 11.86
N GLU A 195 -13.24 12.78 13.13
CA GLU A 195 -12.94 14.06 13.75
C GLU A 195 -11.83 14.85 13.05
N VAL A 196 -10.97 14.16 12.30
CA VAL A 196 -9.95 14.78 11.46
C VAL A 196 -10.54 15.72 10.39
N LEU A 197 -11.75 15.47 9.93
CA LEU A 197 -12.42 16.33 8.95
C LEU A 197 -12.67 17.74 9.52
N SER A 198 -13.11 17.81 10.78
CA SER A 198 -13.32 19.07 11.48
C SER A 198 -12.00 19.83 11.69
N LYS A 199 -10.90 19.13 12.03
CA LYS A 199 -9.56 19.72 12.15
C LYS A 199 -9.15 20.49 10.89
N TYR A 200 -9.46 19.94 9.71
CA TYR A 200 -9.12 20.52 8.41
C TYR A 200 -10.28 21.32 7.77
N LYS A 201 -11.38 21.51 8.49
CA LYS A 201 -12.59 22.21 7.99
C LYS A 201 -13.06 21.62 6.65
N LEU A 202 -13.09 20.29 6.55
CA LEU A 202 -13.57 19.56 5.39
C LEU A 202 -15.00 19.09 5.62
N GLU A 203 -15.91 19.45 4.75
CA GLU A 203 -17.29 18.97 4.75
C GLU A 203 -17.41 17.73 3.86
N LYS A 204 -18.09 16.70 4.35
CA LYS A 204 -18.32 15.47 3.57
C LYS A 204 -18.95 15.77 2.22
N GLU A 205 -18.42 15.12 1.18
CA GLU A 205 -18.83 15.26 -0.23
C GLU A 205 -18.66 16.64 -0.85
N LYS A 206 -18.02 17.60 -0.14
CA LYS A 206 -17.73 18.95 -0.64
C LYS A 206 -16.23 19.21 -0.84
N TYR A 207 -15.44 18.20 -1.04
CA TYR A 207 -14.03 18.32 -1.42
C TYR A 207 -13.55 17.16 -2.29
N ILE A 208 -12.47 17.42 -3.02
CA ILE A 208 -11.75 16.45 -3.84
C ILE A 208 -10.39 16.21 -3.18
N THR A 209 -10.00 14.96 -3.01
CA THR A 209 -8.67 14.64 -2.45
C THR A 209 -7.67 14.37 -3.55
N ILE A 210 -6.50 15.02 -3.49
CA ILE A 210 -5.38 14.81 -4.41
C ILE A 210 -4.18 14.29 -3.62
N ILE A 211 -3.59 13.20 -4.11
CA ILE A 211 -2.38 12.58 -3.57
C ILE A 211 -1.30 12.60 -4.66
N PRO A 212 -0.51 13.67 -4.79
CA PRO A 212 0.65 13.65 -5.67
C PRO A 212 1.74 12.77 -5.04
N SER A 213 2.26 11.83 -5.81
CA SER A 213 3.27 10.92 -5.30
C SER A 213 4.65 11.57 -5.22
N GLY A 214 5.35 11.43 -4.09
CA GLY A 214 6.74 11.84 -3.94
C GLY A 214 7.74 10.96 -4.71
N SER A 215 7.33 9.75 -5.14
CA SER A 215 8.14 8.87 -5.99
C SER A 215 8.11 9.30 -7.46
N ILE A 216 8.52 10.53 -7.74
CA ILE A 216 8.44 11.19 -9.05
C ILE A 216 9.09 10.37 -10.16
N ASN A 217 10.26 9.76 -9.88
CA ASN A 217 11.01 8.95 -10.84
C ASN A 217 10.25 7.73 -11.38
N GLN A 218 9.13 7.35 -10.74
CA GLN A 218 8.24 6.32 -11.27
C GLN A 218 7.36 6.84 -12.42
N TYR A 219 7.17 8.15 -12.52
CA TYR A 219 6.33 8.83 -13.50
C TYR A 219 7.13 9.51 -14.59
N THR A 220 8.11 10.32 -14.20
CA THR A 220 8.94 11.12 -15.11
C THR A 220 10.29 11.44 -14.48
N SER A 221 11.29 11.70 -15.31
CA SER A 221 12.61 12.18 -14.86
C SER A 221 12.60 13.67 -14.50
N SER A 222 11.59 14.44 -14.93
CA SER A 222 11.51 15.89 -14.72
C SER A 222 10.63 16.28 -13.51
N ARG A 223 11.26 16.48 -12.34
CA ARG A 223 10.58 17.00 -11.15
C ARG A 223 9.82 18.31 -11.42
N LYS A 224 10.46 19.24 -12.13
CA LYS A 224 9.88 20.55 -12.47
C LYS A 224 8.56 20.40 -13.27
N LYS A 225 8.55 19.53 -14.27
CA LYS A 225 7.34 19.27 -15.07
C LYS A 225 6.27 18.56 -14.25
N TYR A 226 6.65 17.57 -13.44
CA TYR A 226 5.72 16.87 -12.55
C TYR A 226 4.97 17.84 -11.63
N VAL A 227 5.69 18.71 -10.94
CA VAL A 227 5.12 19.73 -10.02
C VAL A 227 4.26 20.72 -10.80
N SER A 228 4.74 21.24 -11.95
CA SER A 228 3.98 22.16 -12.79
C SER A 228 2.62 21.58 -13.22
N ARG A 229 2.56 20.31 -13.63
CA ARG A 229 1.30 19.68 -14.04
C ARG A 229 0.32 19.53 -12.87
N TRP A 230 0.79 19.23 -11.67
CA TRP A 230 -0.08 19.21 -10.50
C TRP A 230 -0.65 20.61 -10.18
N ILE A 231 0.16 21.66 -10.31
CA ILE A 231 -0.31 23.06 -10.16
C ILE A 231 -1.40 23.37 -11.17
N GLU A 232 -1.19 23.03 -12.44
CA GLU A 232 -2.16 23.25 -13.51
C GLU A 232 -3.48 22.51 -13.25
N ILE A 233 -3.42 21.22 -12.87
CA ILE A 233 -4.59 20.40 -12.54
C ILE A 233 -5.39 21.02 -11.39
N ILE A 234 -4.71 21.46 -10.32
CA ILE A 234 -5.36 22.07 -9.17
C ILE A 234 -6.03 23.40 -9.54
N LYS A 235 -5.33 24.27 -10.30
CA LYS A 235 -5.88 25.54 -10.76
C LYS A 235 -7.11 25.36 -11.64
N ASP A 236 -7.11 24.36 -12.50
CA ASP A 236 -8.25 24.06 -13.35
C ASP A 236 -9.44 23.51 -12.57
N LEU A 237 -9.20 22.62 -11.59
CA LEU A 237 -10.26 22.15 -10.68
C LEU A 237 -10.92 23.30 -9.91
N ILE A 238 -10.12 24.28 -9.42
CA ILE A 238 -10.64 25.46 -8.73
C ILE A 238 -11.52 26.30 -9.64
N LYS A 239 -11.20 26.38 -10.94
CA LYS A 239 -11.94 27.19 -11.93
C LYS A 239 -13.19 26.53 -12.46
N LYS A 240 -13.29 25.19 -12.43
CA LYS A 240 -14.46 24.46 -12.95
C LYS A 240 -15.72 24.85 -12.15
N ILE A 241 -16.78 25.31 -12.84
CA ILE A 241 -18.04 25.78 -12.23
C ILE A 241 -18.66 24.72 -11.32
N GLN A 242 -18.63 23.45 -11.75
CA GLN A 242 -19.17 22.33 -10.99
C GLN A 242 -18.49 22.12 -9.62
N PHE A 243 -17.29 22.66 -9.44
CA PHE A 243 -16.55 22.60 -8.19
C PHE A 243 -16.43 23.95 -7.49
N ALA A 244 -17.24 24.97 -7.86
CA ALA A 244 -17.14 26.33 -7.34
C ALA A 244 -17.15 26.41 -5.80
N HIS A 245 -17.84 25.49 -5.13
CA HIS A 245 -17.95 25.45 -3.67
C HIS A 245 -17.15 24.31 -3.02
N TYR A 246 -16.33 23.59 -3.79
CA TYR A 246 -15.54 22.48 -3.28
C TYR A 246 -14.15 22.94 -2.83
N LYS A 247 -13.65 22.31 -1.79
CA LYS A 247 -12.23 22.41 -1.42
C LYS A 247 -11.41 21.32 -2.12
N ILE A 248 -10.10 21.53 -2.20
CA ILE A 248 -9.14 20.52 -2.63
C ILE A 248 -8.29 20.15 -1.41
N ALA A 249 -8.31 18.89 -1.00
CA ALA A 249 -7.47 18.37 0.06
C ALA A 249 -6.19 17.77 -0.59
N LEU A 250 -5.05 18.44 -0.43
CA LEU A 250 -3.74 17.88 -0.81
C LEU A 250 -3.22 17.03 0.34
N LEU A 251 -3.25 15.71 0.16
CA LEU A 251 -3.00 14.75 1.22
C LEU A 251 -1.69 13.96 0.99
N ALA A 252 -0.77 14.01 1.95
CA ALA A 252 0.38 13.12 1.98
C ALA A 252 -0.04 11.73 2.49
N HIS A 253 0.21 10.70 1.68
CA HIS A 253 -0.09 9.32 2.00
C HIS A 253 1.16 8.52 2.40
N VAL A 254 2.32 8.97 1.95
CA VAL A 254 3.64 8.45 2.33
C VAL A 254 4.51 9.62 2.74
N LEU A 255 4.95 9.61 3.99
CA LEU A 255 5.88 10.59 4.54
C LEU A 255 7.27 9.97 4.56
N LYS A 256 8.25 10.65 3.95
CA LYS A 256 9.63 10.17 3.85
C LYS A 256 10.55 11.31 3.44
N GLU A 257 11.70 11.41 4.05
CA GLU A 257 12.63 12.53 3.87
C GLU A 257 12.90 12.92 2.40
N LYS A 258 13.16 11.96 1.52
CA LYS A 258 13.53 12.25 0.10
C LYS A 258 12.43 12.03 -0.91
N GLU A 259 11.54 11.05 -0.68
CA GLU A 259 10.51 10.61 -1.64
C GLU A 259 9.10 10.69 -1.04
N GLY A 260 8.94 11.50 0.00
CA GLY A 260 7.66 11.72 0.65
C GLY A 260 6.74 12.61 -0.18
N ASP A 261 5.45 12.38 -0.05
CA ASP A 261 4.43 13.15 -0.78
C ASP A 261 4.37 14.59 -0.30
N GLU A 262 4.72 14.83 0.97
CA GLU A 262 4.77 16.17 1.60
C GLU A 262 5.70 17.12 0.87
N ASN A 263 6.79 16.62 0.28
CA ASN A 263 7.74 17.45 -0.47
C ASN A 263 7.10 18.04 -1.73
N VAL A 264 6.37 17.21 -2.49
CA VAL A 264 5.66 17.64 -3.70
C VAL A 264 4.50 18.57 -3.32
N ILE A 265 3.73 18.23 -2.29
CA ILE A 265 2.60 19.03 -1.82
C ILE A 265 3.07 20.42 -1.39
N ASN A 266 4.18 20.53 -0.67
CA ASN A 266 4.73 21.82 -0.25
C ASN A 266 5.12 22.68 -1.46
N GLU A 267 5.81 22.12 -2.46
CA GLU A 267 6.18 22.86 -3.68
C GLU A 267 4.94 23.36 -4.44
N VAL A 268 3.95 22.47 -4.62
CA VAL A 268 2.69 22.83 -5.28
C VAL A 268 1.96 23.91 -4.51
N PHE A 269 1.74 23.72 -3.21
CA PHE A 269 0.98 24.67 -2.39
C PHE A 269 1.65 26.05 -2.30
N ASN A 270 2.97 26.11 -2.21
CA ASN A 270 3.70 27.38 -2.12
C ASN A 270 3.57 28.23 -3.40
N THR A 271 3.35 27.59 -4.55
CA THR A 271 3.19 28.28 -5.86
C THR A 271 1.78 28.83 -6.07
N LEU A 272 0.79 28.42 -5.29
CA LEU A 272 -0.57 28.92 -5.40
C LEU A 272 -0.67 30.34 -4.88
N SER A 273 -1.52 31.17 -5.52
CA SER A 273 -1.86 32.51 -5.05
C SER A 273 -2.64 32.46 -3.72
N PRO A 274 -2.70 33.58 -2.95
CA PRO A 274 -3.50 33.63 -1.72
C PRO A 274 -4.95 33.19 -1.92
N LYS A 275 -5.63 33.67 -2.98
CA LYS A 275 -7.01 33.29 -3.32
C LYS A 275 -7.17 31.78 -3.64
N GLU A 276 -6.22 31.18 -4.33
CA GLU A 276 -6.23 29.74 -4.60
C GLU A 276 -6.01 28.94 -3.31
N LYS A 277 -5.14 29.41 -2.41
CA LYS A 277 -4.86 28.77 -1.11
C LYS A 277 -6.07 28.69 -0.19
N GLU A 278 -7.02 29.62 -0.28
CA GLU A 278 -8.28 29.56 0.48
C GLU A 278 -9.12 28.33 0.13
N ARG A 279 -8.98 27.84 -1.10
CA ARG A 279 -9.68 26.66 -1.64
C ARG A 279 -8.91 25.35 -1.44
N VAL A 280 -7.67 25.41 -0.98
CA VAL A 280 -6.78 24.25 -0.88
C VAL A 280 -6.40 23.98 0.56
N CYS A 281 -6.73 22.79 1.04
CA CYS A 281 -6.32 22.31 2.35
C CYS A 281 -5.05 21.48 2.21
N LYS A 282 -3.93 21.97 2.76
CA LYS A 282 -2.65 21.25 2.77
C LYS A 282 -2.57 20.32 3.98
N ILE A 283 -2.39 19.00 3.76
CA ILE A 283 -2.36 17.97 4.78
C ILE A 283 -1.06 17.16 4.62
N THR A 284 -0.02 17.58 5.32
CA THR A 284 1.34 17.02 5.27
C THR A 284 1.83 16.50 6.62
N GLU A 285 0.97 16.48 7.62
CA GLU A 285 1.27 15.97 8.95
C GLU A 285 1.28 14.43 8.96
N ALA A 286 1.91 13.86 9.97
CA ALA A 286 2.00 12.43 10.21
C ALA A 286 0.67 11.84 10.75
N LEU A 287 -0.38 11.88 9.95
CA LEU A 287 -1.67 11.30 10.29
C LEU A 287 -1.59 9.78 10.54
N LEU A 288 -2.56 9.27 11.26
CA LEU A 288 -2.81 7.84 11.34
C LEU A 288 -3.55 7.33 10.08
N PRO A 289 -3.41 6.06 9.70
CA PRO A 289 -4.17 5.48 8.59
C PRO A 289 -5.69 5.63 8.71
N SER A 290 -6.24 5.55 9.92
CA SER A 290 -7.66 5.77 10.19
C SER A 290 -8.12 7.21 9.90
N GLU A 291 -7.27 8.21 10.20
CA GLU A 291 -7.50 9.62 9.87
C GLU A 291 -7.40 9.85 8.35
N THR A 292 -6.34 9.33 7.74
CA THR A 292 -6.13 9.41 6.28
C THR A 292 -7.29 8.78 5.50
N ARG A 293 -7.76 7.61 5.93
CA ARG A 293 -8.90 6.93 5.30
C ARG A 293 -10.21 7.69 5.52
N ALA A 294 -10.39 8.35 6.65
CA ALA A 294 -11.55 9.22 6.89
C ALA A 294 -11.57 10.40 5.91
N ILE A 295 -10.43 11.06 5.69
CA ILE A 295 -10.32 12.13 4.69
C ILE A 295 -10.62 11.59 3.29
N LEU A 296 -10.03 10.46 2.88
CA LEU A 296 -10.25 9.89 1.55
C LEU A 296 -11.70 9.45 1.32
N GLY A 297 -12.35 8.88 2.35
CA GLY A 297 -13.74 8.44 2.28
C GLY A 297 -14.77 9.56 2.40
N GLY A 298 -14.40 10.69 3.00
CA GLY A 298 -15.29 11.85 3.16
C GLY A 298 -15.38 12.73 1.92
N GLY A 299 -14.42 12.67 1.00
CA GLY A 299 -14.43 13.45 -0.26
C GLY A 299 -15.43 12.93 -1.29
N LEU A 300 -15.64 13.72 -2.34
CA LEU A 300 -16.45 13.32 -3.49
C LEU A 300 -15.75 12.19 -4.26
N PHE A 301 -14.50 12.39 -4.64
CA PHE A 301 -13.60 11.41 -5.24
C PHE A 301 -12.14 11.78 -4.94
N SER A 302 -11.22 10.89 -5.32
CA SER A 302 -9.78 11.22 -5.23
C SER A 302 -9.06 11.10 -6.58
N ILE A 303 -7.93 11.82 -6.71
CA ILE A 303 -6.94 11.64 -7.78
C ILE A 303 -5.66 11.20 -7.08
N SER A 304 -5.24 9.96 -7.31
CA SER A 304 -4.19 9.37 -6.48
C SER A 304 -3.00 8.84 -7.29
N GLY A 305 -1.82 9.37 -7.00
CA GLY A 305 -0.54 8.81 -7.42
C GLY A 305 -0.06 7.65 -6.51
N ARG A 306 -0.79 7.31 -5.45
CA ARG A 306 -0.49 6.19 -4.56
C ARG A 306 -1.60 5.13 -4.63
N MET A 307 -1.24 3.88 -4.96
CA MET A 307 -2.23 2.80 -5.10
C MET A 307 -3.09 2.63 -3.84
N HIS A 308 -2.50 2.63 -2.65
CA HIS A 308 -3.27 2.47 -1.42
C HIS A 308 -4.07 3.71 -1.02
N GLY A 309 -3.72 4.90 -1.53
CA GLY A 309 -4.59 6.08 -1.44
C GLY A 309 -5.88 5.87 -2.23
N ALA A 310 -5.76 5.34 -3.46
CA ALA A 310 -6.92 4.95 -4.25
C ALA A 310 -7.72 3.81 -3.59
N ILE A 311 -7.06 2.74 -3.10
CA ILE A 311 -7.72 1.64 -2.37
C ILE A 311 -8.50 2.16 -1.16
N SER A 312 -7.96 3.10 -0.40
CA SER A 312 -8.65 3.69 0.75
C SER A 312 -9.91 4.47 0.35
N THR A 313 -9.88 5.16 -0.79
CA THR A 313 -11.05 5.83 -1.34
C THR A 313 -12.09 4.81 -1.80
N PHE A 314 -11.70 3.81 -2.58
CA PHE A 314 -12.58 2.74 -3.05
C PHE A 314 -13.21 1.95 -1.90
N GLN A 315 -12.43 1.64 -0.87
CA GLN A 315 -12.87 0.91 0.31
C GLN A 315 -14.04 1.62 1.03
N LYS A 316 -14.09 2.94 0.95
CA LYS A 316 -15.19 3.76 1.46
C LYS A 316 -16.34 3.93 0.46
N GLY A 317 -16.33 3.18 -0.64
CA GLY A 317 -17.37 3.23 -1.68
C GLY A 317 -17.33 4.50 -2.52
N LYS A 318 -16.20 5.20 -2.56
CA LYS A 318 -15.99 6.41 -3.37
C LYS A 318 -15.06 6.13 -4.55
N PRO A 319 -15.24 6.78 -5.70
CA PRO A 319 -14.35 6.60 -6.85
C PRO A 319 -12.99 7.28 -6.67
N SER A 320 -11.97 6.70 -7.31
CA SER A 320 -10.62 7.27 -7.36
C SER A 320 -10.03 7.14 -8.75
N ILE A 321 -9.57 8.25 -9.32
CA ILE A 321 -8.72 8.25 -10.52
C ILE A 321 -7.31 7.86 -10.09
N SER A 322 -6.83 6.71 -10.57
CA SER A 322 -5.57 6.10 -10.15
C SER A 322 -4.48 6.31 -11.18
N LEU A 323 -3.43 7.06 -10.84
CA LEU A 323 -2.28 7.27 -11.71
C LEU A 323 -1.30 6.10 -11.58
N SER A 324 -1.34 5.21 -12.53
CA SER A 324 -0.52 3.99 -12.57
C SER A 324 0.90 4.26 -13.08
N TYR A 325 1.87 3.65 -12.40
CA TYR A 325 3.25 3.58 -12.87
C TYR A 325 3.78 2.14 -12.92
N SER A 326 2.95 1.16 -12.58
CA SER A 326 3.34 -0.24 -12.56
C SER A 326 2.14 -1.18 -12.70
N VAL A 327 2.41 -2.42 -13.09
CA VAL A 327 1.40 -3.47 -13.34
C VAL A 327 0.49 -3.78 -12.15
N LYS A 328 0.89 -3.48 -10.91
CA LYS A 328 0.08 -3.71 -9.72
C LYS A 328 -1.27 -2.98 -9.71
N TYR A 329 -1.34 -1.80 -10.33
CA TYR A 329 -2.61 -1.06 -10.45
C TYR A 329 -3.60 -1.85 -11.32
N LYS A 330 -3.13 -2.39 -12.45
CA LYS A 330 -3.94 -3.23 -13.32
C LYS A 330 -4.43 -4.49 -12.59
N GLY A 331 -3.56 -5.16 -11.82
CA GLY A 331 -3.94 -6.35 -11.06
C GLY A 331 -4.95 -6.05 -9.95
N VAL A 332 -4.63 -5.09 -9.06
CA VAL A 332 -5.43 -4.83 -7.84
C VAL A 332 -6.66 -3.98 -8.15
N ILE A 333 -6.52 -2.88 -8.89
CA ILE A 333 -7.64 -1.97 -9.19
C ILE A 333 -8.37 -2.41 -10.45
N GLY A 334 -7.64 -2.72 -11.52
CA GLY A 334 -8.24 -3.11 -12.79
C GLY A 334 -8.96 -4.44 -12.73
N MET A 335 -8.28 -5.51 -12.35
CA MET A 335 -8.84 -6.87 -12.38
C MET A 335 -9.61 -7.22 -11.09
N SER A 336 -9.02 -6.99 -9.90
CA SER A 336 -9.67 -7.39 -8.65
C SER A 336 -10.85 -6.49 -8.30
N LEU A 337 -10.71 -5.17 -8.40
CA LEU A 337 -11.79 -4.22 -8.14
C LEU A 337 -12.69 -3.98 -9.36
N LYS A 338 -12.32 -4.46 -10.56
CA LYS A 338 -13.00 -4.25 -11.85
C LYS A 338 -13.14 -2.77 -12.23
N ARG A 339 -12.12 -1.97 -11.93
CA ARG A 339 -12.09 -0.51 -12.19
C ARG A 339 -10.92 -0.10 -13.09
N GLN A 340 -10.70 -0.86 -14.17
CA GLN A 340 -9.73 -0.49 -15.22
C GLN A 340 -10.07 0.88 -15.84
N ASP A 341 -11.35 1.21 -15.91
CA ASP A 341 -11.90 2.47 -16.40
C ASP A 341 -11.43 3.70 -15.60
N LEU A 342 -11.00 3.53 -14.33
CA LEU A 342 -10.50 4.61 -13.47
C LEU A 342 -8.96 4.63 -13.35
N ILE A 343 -8.25 3.86 -14.18
CA ILE A 343 -6.78 3.89 -14.21
C ILE A 343 -6.31 4.76 -15.38
N ILE A 344 -5.31 5.59 -15.11
CA ILE A 344 -4.52 6.31 -16.10
C ILE A 344 -3.10 5.76 -16.04
N GLU A 345 -2.57 5.25 -17.15
CA GLU A 345 -1.16 4.87 -17.26
C GLU A 345 -0.32 6.16 -17.33
N ALA A 346 0.25 6.54 -16.17
CA ALA A 346 0.86 7.84 -15.97
C ALA A 346 2.41 7.82 -16.04
N LYS A 347 3.00 6.66 -16.37
CA LYS A 347 4.45 6.51 -16.54
C LYS A 347 4.87 6.93 -17.92
N GLY A 348 5.76 7.90 -18.02
CA GLY A 348 6.37 8.35 -19.29
C GLY A 348 6.68 9.84 -19.29
N ASN A 349 7.88 10.22 -19.69
CA ASN A 349 8.30 11.61 -19.72
C ASN A 349 7.39 12.49 -20.59
N ASP A 350 7.06 12.02 -21.79
CA ASP A 350 6.22 12.75 -22.75
C ASP A 350 4.88 13.19 -22.16
N LEU A 351 4.22 12.34 -21.39
CA LEU A 351 2.94 12.65 -20.74
C LEU A 351 3.02 13.89 -19.83
N TRP A 352 4.12 14.02 -19.11
CA TRP A 352 4.33 15.12 -18.15
C TRP A 352 4.93 16.36 -18.83
N GLU A 353 5.80 16.18 -19.81
CA GLU A 353 6.42 17.29 -20.54
C GLU A 353 5.42 18.02 -21.41
N THR A 354 4.64 17.32 -22.20
CA THR A 354 3.63 17.90 -23.11
C THR A 354 2.36 18.38 -22.37
N GLY A 355 2.11 17.88 -21.15
CA GLY A 355 0.86 18.14 -20.40
C GLY A 355 -0.30 17.22 -20.77
N LYS A 356 -0.07 16.20 -21.59
CA LYS A 356 -1.08 15.18 -21.94
C LYS A 356 -1.70 14.51 -20.73
N ILE A 357 -0.92 14.32 -19.66
CA ILE A 357 -1.44 13.77 -18.39
C ILE A 357 -2.61 14.58 -17.82
N LYS A 358 -2.56 15.91 -17.92
CA LYS A 358 -3.63 16.80 -17.48
C LYS A 358 -4.92 16.57 -18.28
N GLN A 359 -4.81 16.50 -19.60
CA GLN A 359 -5.95 16.20 -20.47
C GLN A 359 -6.58 14.84 -20.13
N MET A 360 -5.75 13.79 -19.93
CA MET A 360 -6.23 12.46 -19.54
C MET A 360 -6.96 12.49 -18.19
N ILE A 361 -6.51 13.30 -17.24
CA ILE A 361 -7.18 13.47 -15.94
C ILE A 361 -8.51 14.18 -16.12
N ASP A 362 -8.57 15.25 -16.92
CA ASP A 362 -9.80 16.00 -17.19
C ASP A 362 -10.87 15.13 -17.84
N GLU A 363 -10.51 14.38 -18.89
CA GLU A 363 -11.40 13.43 -19.57
C GLU A 363 -11.93 12.36 -18.59
N LYS A 364 -11.05 11.90 -17.68
CA LYS A 364 -11.42 10.89 -16.68
C LYS A 364 -12.34 11.45 -15.60
N ILE A 365 -12.19 12.72 -15.22
CA ILE A 365 -13.10 13.41 -14.30
C ILE A 365 -14.48 13.51 -14.94
N ASP A 366 -14.57 13.93 -16.20
CA ASP A 366 -15.84 14.09 -16.90
C ASP A 366 -16.57 12.73 -17.05
N TYR A 367 -15.82 11.67 -17.41
CA TYR A 367 -16.34 10.29 -17.41
C TYR A 367 -16.85 9.87 -16.04
N LEU A 368 -16.07 10.09 -14.99
CA LEU A 368 -16.41 9.73 -13.61
C LEU A 368 -17.69 10.42 -13.16
N LEU A 369 -17.82 11.74 -13.38
CA LEU A 369 -18.99 12.52 -12.97
C LEU A 369 -20.24 12.11 -13.73
N SER A 370 -20.13 11.87 -15.04
CA SER A 370 -21.26 11.40 -15.86
C SER A 370 -21.79 10.04 -15.47
N ASN A 371 -20.97 9.21 -14.77
CA ASN A 371 -21.32 7.85 -14.37
C ASN A 371 -21.26 7.65 -12.84
N TYR A 372 -21.27 8.73 -12.05
CA TYR A 372 -20.88 8.72 -10.64
C TYR A 372 -21.65 7.69 -9.80
N GLU A 373 -22.98 7.71 -9.82
CA GLU A 373 -23.79 6.82 -8.99
C GLU A 373 -23.67 5.34 -9.41
N LYS A 374 -23.56 5.08 -10.71
CA LYS A 374 -23.30 3.73 -11.22
C LYS A 374 -21.95 3.20 -10.74
N ILE A 375 -20.89 3.98 -10.93
CA ILE A 375 -19.51 3.63 -10.50
C ILE A 375 -19.48 3.39 -9.00
N LYS A 376 -20.09 4.27 -8.21
CA LYS A 376 -20.15 4.17 -6.75
C LYS A 376 -20.87 2.89 -6.27
N LYS A 377 -21.96 2.52 -6.91
CA LYS A 377 -22.69 1.27 -6.63
C LYS A 377 -21.81 0.06 -6.91
N GLU A 378 -21.23 -0.02 -8.11
CA GLU A 378 -20.37 -1.13 -8.53
C GLU A 378 -19.11 -1.26 -7.65
N ILE A 379 -18.51 -0.14 -7.20
CA ILE A 379 -17.39 -0.14 -6.25
C ILE A 379 -17.82 -0.78 -4.92
N LYS A 380 -18.97 -0.38 -4.37
CA LYS A 380 -19.45 -0.93 -3.09
C LYS A 380 -19.68 -2.44 -3.17
N GLU A 381 -20.28 -2.92 -4.22
CA GLU A 381 -20.53 -4.35 -4.48
C GLU A 381 -19.19 -5.12 -4.57
N GLN A 382 -18.26 -4.61 -5.37
CA GLN A 382 -16.98 -5.29 -5.57
C GLN A 382 -16.09 -5.23 -4.31
N VAL A 383 -16.11 -4.13 -3.57
CA VAL A 383 -15.38 -4.00 -2.28
C VAL A 383 -15.91 -5.02 -1.26
N SER A 384 -17.23 -5.27 -1.20
CA SER A 384 -17.79 -6.31 -0.33
C SER A 384 -17.20 -7.69 -0.66
N ILE A 385 -17.15 -8.06 -1.94
CA ILE A 385 -16.55 -9.33 -2.40
C ILE A 385 -15.06 -9.43 -2.01
N LEU A 386 -14.32 -8.31 -2.15
CA LEU A 386 -12.90 -8.30 -1.81
C LEU A 386 -12.68 -8.41 -0.29
N LYS A 387 -13.54 -7.79 0.53
CA LYS A 387 -13.52 -7.96 2.00
C LYS A 387 -13.71 -9.42 2.39
N ASP A 388 -14.68 -10.09 1.81
CA ASP A 388 -14.97 -11.50 2.09
C ASP A 388 -13.77 -12.41 1.75
N LYS A 389 -13.11 -12.14 0.62
CA LYS A 389 -11.88 -12.84 0.23
C LYS A 389 -10.76 -12.66 1.25
N VAL A 390 -10.58 -11.44 1.79
CA VAL A 390 -9.55 -11.18 2.80
C VAL A 390 -9.91 -11.80 4.15
N ILE A 391 -11.17 -11.78 4.55
CA ILE A 391 -11.64 -12.44 5.77
C ILE A 391 -11.42 -13.96 5.66
N TRP A 392 -11.76 -14.55 4.52
CA TRP A 392 -11.48 -15.96 4.25
C TRP A 392 -9.98 -16.26 4.35
N GLN A 393 -9.13 -15.44 3.73
CA GLN A 393 -7.67 -15.57 3.79
C GLN A 393 -7.16 -15.62 5.24
N ILE A 394 -7.61 -14.72 6.09
CA ILE A 394 -7.17 -14.66 7.50
C ILE A 394 -7.65 -15.90 8.27
N LYS A 395 -8.89 -16.36 8.03
CA LYS A 395 -9.42 -17.60 8.62
C LYS A 395 -8.64 -18.84 8.18
N ASP A 396 -8.32 -18.94 6.89
CA ASP A 396 -7.55 -20.06 6.35
C ASP A 396 -6.12 -20.11 6.92
N ILE A 397 -5.47 -18.94 7.07
CA ILE A 397 -4.17 -18.83 7.76
C ILE A 397 -4.29 -19.30 9.21
N ALA A 398 -5.28 -18.84 9.93
CA ALA A 398 -5.52 -19.18 11.32
C ALA A 398 -5.71 -20.70 11.50
N ASN A 399 -6.56 -21.32 10.69
CA ASN A 399 -6.80 -22.76 10.68
C ASN A 399 -5.52 -23.55 10.35
N LYS A 400 -4.72 -23.09 9.38
CA LYS A 400 -3.46 -23.75 9.04
C LYS A 400 -2.41 -23.67 10.16
N ILE A 401 -2.45 -22.65 11.00
CA ILE A 401 -1.55 -22.54 12.16
C ILE A 401 -2.02 -23.50 13.26
N GLU A 402 -3.31 -23.59 13.53
CA GLU A 402 -3.87 -24.41 14.60
C GLU A 402 -3.71 -25.92 14.36
N ASN A 403 -3.96 -26.36 13.10
CA ASN A 403 -3.89 -27.79 12.72
C ASN A 403 -2.44 -28.29 12.49
N SER A 404 -1.52 -27.98 13.40
CA SER A 404 -0.09 -28.31 13.29
C SER A 404 0.34 -29.43 14.20
#